data_9bd6b8f2780488069d26d4817c846bad
#
_entry.id   9bd6b8f2780488069d26d4817c846bad
#
_cell.length_a   1.000
_cell.length_b   1.000
_cell.length_c   1.000
_cell.angle_alpha   90.00
_cell.angle_beta   90.00
_cell.angle_gamma   90.00
#
_symmetry.space_group_name_H-M   'P 1'
#
loop_
_entity.id
_entity.type
_entity.pdbx_description
1 polymer ?
#
loop_
_entity_poly.entity_id
_entity_poly.type
_entity_poly.pdbx_seq_one_letter_code
_entity_poly.pdbx_strand_id
1 'polypeptide(L)'
;MKNCCFVIPYFGSFPNYFQLFLNSCRYNPDFNWLIFSDDTADYDYPSNVKLIKMTFDELKEHIQSFFDFEIVLPSPYKLCDYKPSYGYVFHEYLKDFRFWGYCDIDVIMGNLSHYLTFELLENYDKIFCLGHMTLFKNTEDINRLFLSEFNGVLLYKRAFSTDEIVTFDEEWRDENNINQMFLNMGKNVFMADYSMNPSISYNDFIRIRYVGRIESSNSHGYEIEQRKKALYTWESGHVYRYFLEGRKLNKEEFIYMHLQTRKMKMDKRVLTLDHFKIIPDKFLPLEVEKVSEDNFHQIKTSGLCFHVQARRWQSLKKKIKKMLGHA
;
A
#
# COMPACT_ATOMS: atom_id res chain seq x y z
N MET A 1 -8.74 13.61 20.04
CA MET A 1 -7.81 13.52 18.88
C MET A 1 -8.05 12.18 18.21
N LYS A 2 -8.22 12.16 16.90
CA LYS A 2 -8.43 10.94 16.12
C LYS A 2 -7.12 10.14 16.05
N ASN A 3 -7.20 8.81 15.87
CA ASN A 3 -5.99 7.98 15.91
C ASN A 3 -5.08 8.19 14.70
N CYS A 4 -5.55 7.92 13.48
CA CYS A 4 -4.73 7.93 12.28
C CYS A 4 -5.48 8.46 11.06
N CYS A 5 -4.74 9.14 10.17
CA CYS A 5 -5.22 9.54 8.85
C CYS A 5 -4.23 9.12 7.76
N PHE A 6 -4.68 8.33 6.80
CA PHE A 6 -3.91 8.02 5.59
C PHE A 6 -4.14 9.11 4.54
N VAL A 7 -3.06 9.64 4.00
CA VAL A 7 -3.05 10.64 2.91
C VAL A 7 -2.75 9.94 1.61
N ILE A 8 -3.65 10.07 0.65
CA ILE A 8 -3.58 9.38 -0.64
C ILE A 8 -3.81 10.37 -1.79
N PRO A 9 -2.77 11.01 -2.29
CA PRO A 9 -2.86 11.70 -3.58
C PRO A 9 -2.86 10.65 -4.72
N TYR A 10 -3.94 10.62 -5.48
CA TYR A 10 -4.11 9.72 -6.61
C TYR A 10 -4.81 10.45 -7.77
N PHE A 11 -4.20 10.46 -8.94
CA PHE A 11 -4.68 11.19 -10.12
C PHE A 11 -4.89 10.27 -11.30
N GLY A 12 -5.93 10.58 -12.08
CA GLY A 12 -6.48 9.71 -13.10
C GLY A 12 -7.55 8.78 -12.54
N SER A 13 -8.11 7.92 -13.41
CA SER A 13 -9.22 7.05 -13.04
C SER A 13 -8.84 6.02 -12.00
N PHE A 14 -9.64 5.90 -10.96
CA PHE A 14 -9.49 4.84 -9.96
C PHE A 14 -9.63 3.45 -10.57
N PRO A 15 -9.00 2.41 -9.98
CA PRO A 15 -9.18 1.04 -10.43
C PRO A 15 -10.66 0.62 -10.30
N ASN A 16 -11.10 -0.28 -11.18
CA ASN A 16 -12.50 -0.73 -11.22
C ASN A 16 -13.01 -1.40 -9.94
N TYR A 17 -12.13 -1.73 -9.01
CA TYR A 17 -12.44 -2.27 -7.67
C TYR A 17 -12.30 -1.23 -6.55
N PHE A 18 -12.16 0.05 -6.87
CA PHE A 18 -12.00 1.11 -5.87
C PHE A 18 -13.15 1.14 -4.84
N GLN A 19 -14.38 0.81 -5.26
CA GLN A 19 -15.49 0.69 -4.31
C GLN A 19 -15.24 -0.42 -3.26
N LEU A 20 -14.53 -1.51 -3.59
CA LEU A 20 -14.16 -2.52 -2.58
C LEU A 20 -13.12 -2.00 -1.59
N PHE A 21 -12.17 -1.17 -2.05
CA PHE A 21 -11.27 -0.44 -1.15
C PHE A 21 -12.09 0.43 -0.18
N LEU A 22 -13.01 1.26 -0.67
CA LEU A 22 -13.87 2.10 0.16
C LEU A 22 -14.72 1.28 1.14
N ASN A 23 -15.32 0.18 0.68
CA ASN A 23 -16.09 -0.72 1.54
C ASN A 23 -15.20 -1.31 2.65
N SER A 24 -13.96 -1.68 2.34
CA SER A 24 -13.01 -2.20 3.35
C SER A 24 -12.57 -1.13 4.35
N CYS A 25 -12.44 0.14 3.94
CA CYS A 25 -12.20 1.26 4.84
C CYS A 25 -13.32 1.47 5.85
N ARG A 26 -14.58 1.25 5.44
CA ARG A 26 -15.78 1.38 6.30
C ARG A 26 -15.70 0.51 7.56
N TYR A 27 -15.08 -0.67 7.47
CA TYR A 27 -14.90 -1.60 8.59
C TYR A 27 -13.78 -1.20 9.57
N ASN A 28 -13.12 -0.06 9.32
CA ASN A 28 -12.04 0.47 10.14
C ASN A 28 -12.38 1.90 10.65
N PRO A 29 -13.43 2.08 11.48
CA PRO A 29 -13.96 3.40 11.84
C PRO A 29 -12.98 4.28 12.65
N ASP A 30 -11.98 3.69 13.30
CA ASP A 30 -10.95 4.40 14.07
C ASP A 30 -9.86 5.02 13.17
N PHE A 31 -9.84 4.67 11.88
CA PHE A 31 -8.91 5.17 10.88
C PHE A 31 -9.63 6.05 9.87
N ASN A 32 -8.90 7.03 9.32
CA ASN A 32 -9.45 7.97 8.35
C ASN A 32 -8.58 7.98 7.09
N TRP A 33 -9.18 8.34 5.97
CA TRP A 33 -8.49 8.48 4.69
C TRP A 33 -8.82 9.83 4.06
N LEU A 34 -7.78 10.55 3.64
CA LEU A 34 -7.88 11.77 2.83
C LEU A 34 -7.36 11.43 1.44
N ILE A 35 -8.25 11.44 0.47
CA ILE A 35 -7.92 11.15 -0.92
C ILE A 35 -7.96 12.46 -1.70
N PHE A 36 -6.86 12.82 -2.33
CA PHE A 36 -6.75 13.97 -3.24
C PHE A 36 -6.79 13.43 -4.66
N SER A 37 -7.77 13.85 -5.46
CA SER A 37 -7.95 13.26 -6.80
C SER A 37 -8.73 14.18 -7.74
N ASP A 38 -8.47 14.00 -9.03
CA ASP A 38 -9.19 14.59 -10.16
C ASP A 38 -10.25 13.65 -10.76
N ASP A 39 -10.38 12.41 -10.23
CA ASP A 39 -11.41 11.47 -10.69
C ASP A 39 -12.81 12.04 -10.42
N THR A 40 -13.67 11.99 -11.45
CA THR A 40 -15.03 12.50 -11.41
C THR A 40 -16.08 11.41 -11.28
N ALA A 41 -15.69 10.14 -11.22
CA ALA A 41 -16.62 9.04 -11.07
C ALA A 41 -17.31 9.07 -9.69
N ASP A 42 -18.53 8.60 -9.65
CA ASP A 42 -19.33 8.55 -8.43
C ASP A 42 -19.09 7.24 -7.67
N TYR A 43 -18.79 7.37 -6.36
CA TYR A 43 -18.55 6.26 -5.45
C TYR A 43 -19.26 6.50 -4.11
N ASP A 44 -19.62 5.41 -3.43
CA ASP A 44 -20.16 5.46 -2.07
C ASP A 44 -19.01 5.58 -1.03
N TYR A 45 -18.68 6.81 -0.67
CA TYR A 45 -17.64 7.11 0.31
C TYR A 45 -18.15 6.90 1.74
N PRO A 46 -17.52 6.04 2.55
CA PRO A 46 -17.87 5.91 3.96
C PRO A 46 -17.45 7.18 4.74
N SER A 47 -18.06 7.39 5.91
CA SER A 47 -17.89 8.61 6.73
C SER A 47 -16.44 8.88 7.17
N ASN A 48 -15.61 7.86 7.19
CA ASN A 48 -14.18 7.94 7.54
C ASN A 48 -13.25 8.12 6.31
N VAL A 49 -13.80 8.25 5.11
CA VAL A 49 -13.04 8.57 3.88
C VAL A 49 -13.52 9.90 3.31
N LYS A 50 -12.61 10.84 3.13
CA LYS A 50 -12.89 12.15 2.55
C LYS A 50 -12.15 12.31 1.22
N LEU A 51 -12.90 12.55 0.14
CA LEU A 51 -12.35 12.98 -1.14
C LEU A 51 -12.18 14.50 -1.14
N ILE A 52 -11.01 14.96 -1.52
CA ILE A 52 -10.68 16.36 -1.79
C ILE A 52 -10.40 16.47 -3.29
N LYS A 53 -11.29 17.15 -4.00
CA LYS A 53 -11.12 17.37 -5.44
C LYS A 53 -9.96 18.34 -5.65
N MET A 54 -8.98 17.89 -6.40
CA MET A 54 -7.76 18.62 -6.71
C MET A 54 -7.17 18.06 -8.00
N THR A 55 -6.69 18.90 -8.89
CA THR A 55 -5.95 18.47 -10.08
C THR A 55 -4.50 18.14 -9.70
N PHE A 56 -3.83 17.40 -10.57
CA PHE A 56 -2.42 17.07 -10.36
C PHE A 56 -1.51 18.31 -10.34
N ASP A 57 -1.82 19.31 -11.19
CA ASP A 57 -1.07 20.56 -11.22
C ASP A 57 -1.26 21.38 -9.94
N GLU A 58 -2.48 21.48 -9.41
CA GLU A 58 -2.75 22.12 -8.11
C GLU A 58 -1.99 21.43 -6.96
N LEU A 59 -1.93 20.09 -6.97
CA LEU A 59 -1.12 19.35 -5.99
C LEU A 59 0.38 19.69 -6.15
N LYS A 60 0.88 19.71 -7.38
CA LYS A 60 2.28 20.06 -7.66
C LYS A 60 2.63 21.46 -7.15
N GLU A 61 1.78 22.45 -7.42
CA GLU A 61 1.92 23.82 -6.91
C GLU A 61 1.89 23.84 -5.38
N HIS A 62 0.96 23.10 -4.77
CA HIS A 62 0.88 22.98 -3.33
C HIS A 62 2.18 22.42 -2.72
N ILE A 63 2.69 21.31 -3.25
CA ILE A 63 3.96 20.72 -2.77
C ILE A 63 5.12 21.70 -3.01
N GLN A 64 5.19 22.32 -4.21
CA GLN A 64 6.26 23.29 -4.53
C GLN A 64 6.32 24.44 -3.53
N SER A 65 5.21 24.90 -2.97
CA SER A 65 5.16 26.01 -2.02
C SER A 65 5.91 25.75 -0.70
N PHE A 66 6.25 24.50 -0.40
CA PHE A 66 6.99 24.10 0.79
C PHE A 66 8.51 24.02 0.60
N PHE A 67 9.00 24.14 -0.64
CA PHE A 67 10.41 23.96 -0.97
C PHE A 67 10.97 25.18 -1.71
N ASP A 68 12.21 25.58 -1.37
CA ASP A 68 12.94 26.71 -1.91
C ASP A 68 13.70 26.39 -3.23
N PHE A 69 13.55 25.16 -3.75
CA PHE A 69 14.12 24.71 -5.01
C PHE A 69 13.02 24.13 -5.90
N GLU A 70 13.25 24.13 -7.23
CA GLU A 70 12.31 23.57 -8.19
C GLU A 70 12.21 22.05 -8.02
N ILE A 71 10.98 21.56 -7.73
CA ILE A 71 10.72 20.14 -7.61
C ILE A 71 10.43 19.49 -8.95
N VAL A 72 10.88 18.24 -9.13
CA VAL A 72 10.62 17.44 -10.34
C VAL A 72 9.51 16.43 -10.04
N LEU A 73 8.29 16.77 -10.45
CA LEU A 73 7.11 15.93 -10.30
C LEU A 73 6.38 15.81 -11.66
N PRO A 74 6.92 14.99 -12.60
CA PRO A 74 6.43 14.95 -13.98
C PRO A 74 5.17 14.11 -14.16
N SER A 75 4.83 13.24 -13.21
CA SER A 75 3.67 12.36 -13.30
C SER A 75 3.20 11.92 -11.91
N PRO A 76 1.92 11.51 -11.76
CA PRO A 76 1.40 11.02 -10.48
C PRO A 76 2.18 9.84 -9.89
N TYR A 77 2.79 8.99 -10.69
CA TYR A 77 3.58 7.86 -10.19
C TYR A 77 4.81 8.29 -9.38
N LYS A 78 5.39 9.46 -9.69
CA LYS A 78 6.52 10.03 -8.94
C LYS A 78 6.18 10.42 -7.49
N LEU A 79 4.89 10.54 -7.15
CA LEU A 79 4.43 10.82 -5.79
C LEU A 79 4.88 9.76 -4.76
N CYS A 80 5.25 8.54 -5.18
CA CYS A 80 5.82 7.55 -4.26
C CYS A 80 7.04 8.10 -3.51
N ASP A 81 7.96 8.81 -4.20
CA ASP A 81 9.13 9.40 -3.56
C ASP A 81 8.79 10.61 -2.67
N TYR A 82 7.60 11.21 -2.82
CA TYR A 82 7.14 12.34 -2.00
C TYR A 82 6.38 11.89 -0.73
N LYS A 83 5.96 10.63 -0.64
CA LYS A 83 5.21 10.08 0.51
C LYS A 83 5.81 10.45 1.88
N PRO A 84 7.17 10.41 2.09
CA PRO A 84 7.76 10.79 3.37
C PRO A 84 7.52 12.25 3.79
N SER A 85 7.18 13.13 2.86
CA SER A 85 6.90 14.55 3.13
C SER A 85 5.43 14.84 3.48
N TYR A 86 4.51 13.86 3.37
CA TYR A 86 3.07 14.14 3.49
C TYR A 86 2.66 14.71 4.83
N GLY A 87 3.30 14.31 5.94
CA GLY A 87 3.05 14.92 7.25
C GLY A 87 3.42 16.40 7.31
N TYR A 88 4.38 16.84 6.51
CA TYR A 88 4.83 18.21 6.39
C TYR A 88 3.97 19.01 5.41
N VAL A 89 3.75 18.50 4.19
CA VAL A 89 3.03 19.25 3.14
C VAL A 89 1.51 19.26 3.34
N PHE A 90 0.95 18.28 4.03
CA PHE A 90 -0.48 18.20 4.34
C PHE A 90 -0.81 18.47 5.81
N HIS A 91 0.11 19.09 6.58
CA HIS A 91 -0.03 19.28 8.01
C HIS A 91 -1.36 19.94 8.43
N GLU A 92 -1.88 20.90 7.63
CA GLU A 92 -3.15 21.55 7.89
C GLU A 92 -4.34 20.57 7.98
N TYR A 93 -4.33 19.50 7.16
CA TYR A 93 -5.37 18.47 7.17
C TYR A 93 -5.18 17.45 8.30
N LEU A 94 -3.99 17.42 8.92
CA LEU A 94 -3.59 16.39 9.87
C LEU A 94 -3.59 16.83 11.33
N LYS A 95 -3.93 18.09 11.63
CA LYS A 95 -3.86 18.71 12.99
C LYS A 95 -4.59 17.91 14.08
N ASP A 96 -5.70 17.25 13.72
CA ASP A 96 -6.54 16.53 14.67
C ASP A 96 -6.15 15.07 14.87
N PHE A 97 -5.10 14.58 14.20
CA PHE A 97 -4.68 13.18 14.19
C PHE A 97 -3.39 13.00 14.99
N ARG A 98 -3.31 11.86 15.71
CA ARG A 98 -2.10 11.46 16.46
C ARG A 98 -1.04 10.85 15.54
N PHE A 99 -1.50 10.16 14.50
CA PHE A 99 -0.68 9.56 13.46
C PHE A 99 -1.19 9.98 12.09
N TRP A 100 -0.29 10.14 11.18
CA TRP A 100 -0.57 10.17 9.75
C TRP A 100 0.14 9.02 9.05
N GLY A 101 -0.27 8.71 7.86
CA GLY A 101 0.39 7.69 7.06
C GLY A 101 0.03 7.83 5.60
N TYR A 102 0.51 6.91 4.82
CA TYR A 102 0.07 6.71 3.45
C TYR A 102 -0.28 5.24 3.23
N CYS A 103 -1.16 4.97 2.31
CA CYS A 103 -1.37 3.65 1.75
C CYS A 103 -1.69 3.75 0.27
N ASP A 104 -1.49 2.66 -0.47
CA ASP A 104 -1.91 2.57 -1.85
C ASP A 104 -3.43 2.30 -1.93
N ILE A 105 -4.06 2.62 -3.06
CA ILE A 105 -5.50 2.36 -3.27
C ILE A 105 -5.78 0.97 -3.85
N ASP A 106 -4.75 0.26 -4.28
CA ASP A 106 -4.84 -1.11 -4.76
C ASP A 106 -4.63 -2.14 -3.64
N VAL A 107 -5.15 -1.79 -2.46
CA VAL A 107 -5.23 -2.66 -1.28
C VAL A 107 -6.69 -2.93 -0.91
N ILE A 108 -6.94 -4.08 -0.29
CA ILE A 108 -8.19 -4.39 0.41
C ILE A 108 -7.86 -4.48 1.90
N MET A 109 -8.42 -3.58 2.71
CA MET A 109 -8.13 -3.49 4.13
C MET A 109 -8.72 -4.68 4.89
N GLY A 110 -7.95 -5.23 5.81
CA GLY A 110 -8.40 -6.11 6.87
C GLY A 110 -8.73 -5.32 8.14
N ASN A 111 -8.64 -5.97 9.30
CA ASN A 111 -8.87 -5.33 10.59
C ASN A 111 -7.61 -4.60 11.08
N LEU A 112 -7.53 -3.31 10.81
CA LEU A 112 -6.37 -2.48 11.17
C LEU A 112 -6.18 -2.43 12.70
N SER A 113 -7.26 -2.33 13.48
CA SER A 113 -7.19 -2.20 14.94
C SER A 113 -6.63 -3.46 15.62
N HIS A 114 -6.71 -4.63 14.97
CA HIS A 114 -6.08 -5.86 15.46
C HIS A 114 -4.56 -5.77 15.47
N TYR A 115 -3.97 -5.08 14.50
CA TYR A 115 -2.52 -4.94 14.32
C TYR A 115 -1.97 -3.61 14.85
N LEU A 116 -2.70 -2.52 14.65
CA LEU A 116 -2.32 -1.17 15.04
C LEU A 116 -2.97 -0.84 16.37
N THR A 117 -2.56 -1.57 17.42
CA THR A 117 -3.08 -1.40 18.78
C THR A 117 -2.62 -0.08 19.37
N PHE A 118 -3.34 0.40 20.40
CA PHE A 118 -2.94 1.61 21.12
C PHE A 118 -1.52 1.50 21.67
N GLU A 119 -1.14 0.35 22.24
CA GLU A 119 0.19 0.10 22.79
C GLU A 119 1.27 0.20 21.70
N LEU A 120 1.04 -0.36 20.52
CA LEU A 120 1.97 -0.24 19.39
C LEU A 120 2.13 1.21 18.96
N LEU A 121 1.02 1.93 18.80
CA LEU A 121 1.03 3.34 18.40
C LEU A 121 1.76 4.24 19.40
N GLU A 122 1.68 3.98 20.71
CA GLU A 122 2.40 4.77 21.73
C GLU A 122 3.91 4.55 21.72
N ASN A 123 4.36 3.34 21.40
CA ASN A 123 5.77 2.95 21.56
C ASN A 123 6.65 3.23 20.33
N TYR A 124 6.05 3.57 19.17
CA TYR A 124 6.81 3.75 17.94
C TYR A 124 6.58 5.12 17.29
N ASP A 125 7.63 5.66 16.69
CA ASP A 125 7.62 6.91 15.94
C ASP A 125 7.21 6.68 14.48
N LYS A 126 7.55 5.49 13.95
CA LYS A 126 7.22 5.02 12.60
C LYS A 126 6.79 3.57 12.63
N ILE A 127 5.73 3.23 11.91
CA ILE A 127 5.19 1.88 11.83
C ILE A 127 5.16 1.44 10.37
N PHE A 128 5.71 0.25 10.13
CA PHE A 128 5.98 -0.37 8.83
C PHE A 128 7.10 0.34 8.05
N CYS A 129 7.56 -0.34 6.99
CA CYS A 129 8.68 0.11 6.16
C CYS A 129 8.41 -0.08 4.66
N LEU A 130 7.18 -0.44 4.30
CA LEU A 130 6.79 -0.77 2.93
C LEU A 130 6.04 0.39 2.28
N GLY A 131 6.28 0.63 0.99
CA GLY A 131 5.70 1.73 0.24
C GLY A 131 4.18 1.69 0.15
N HIS A 132 3.58 0.50 0.25
CA HIS A 132 2.13 0.33 0.14
C HIS A 132 1.33 0.58 1.43
N MET A 133 1.99 0.72 2.59
CA MET A 133 1.41 1.26 3.84
C MET A 133 2.52 1.58 4.84
N THR A 134 2.53 2.81 5.34
CA THR A 134 3.41 3.25 6.43
C THR A 134 2.71 4.34 7.23
N LEU A 135 2.96 4.36 8.56
CA LEU A 135 2.44 5.36 9.48
C LEU A 135 3.58 6.07 10.21
N PHE A 136 3.33 7.32 10.58
CA PHE A 136 4.26 8.18 11.31
C PHE A 136 3.53 8.86 12.46
N LYS A 137 4.20 9.00 13.60
CA LYS A 137 3.70 9.82 14.71
C LYS A 137 3.61 11.27 14.26
N ASN A 138 2.48 11.92 14.51
CA ASN A 138 2.24 13.27 14.02
C ASN A 138 2.78 14.33 14.99
N THR A 139 4.10 14.50 14.98
CA THR A 139 4.80 15.53 15.73
C THR A 139 5.70 16.32 14.79
N GLU A 140 6.03 17.57 15.15
CA GLU A 140 6.79 18.45 14.26
C GLU A 140 8.18 17.84 13.90
N ASP A 141 8.88 17.26 14.89
CA ASP A 141 10.17 16.62 14.68
C ASP A 141 10.10 15.42 13.75
N ILE A 142 9.06 14.59 13.87
CA ILE A 142 8.84 13.42 12.99
C ILE A 142 8.43 13.87 11.59
N ASN A 143 7.54 14.85 11.48
CA ASN A 143 7.06 15.36 10.18
C ASN A 143 8.17 16.05 9.38
N ARG A 144 9.20 16.55 10.03
CA ARG A 144 10.34 17.23 9.41
C ARG A 144 11.60 16.37 9.29
N LEU A 145 11.60 15.14 9.83
CA LEU A 145 12.77 14.27 9.85
C LEU A 145 13.33 14.01 8.44
N PHE A 146 12.48 13.86 7.42
CA PHE A 146 12.90 13.64 6.04
C PHE A 146 13.75 14.79 5.46
N LEU A 147 13.71 15.99 6.05
CA LEU A 147 14.52 17.15 5.67
C LEU A 147 15.97 17.07 6.19
N SER A 148 16.25 16.15 7.09
CA SER A 148 17.56 16.01 7.71
C SER A 148 18.58 15.40 6.75
N GLU A 149 19.84 15.69 7.02
CA GLU A 149 20.96 15.07 6.31
C GLU A 149 21.11 13.60 6.74
N PHE A 150 21.37 12.75 5.79
CA PHE A 150 21.66 11.33 5.99
C PHE A 150 22.91 10.95 5.21
N ASN A 151 23.97 10.52 5.92
CA ASN A 151 25.27 10.17 5.35
C ASN A 151 25.86 11.27 4.42
N GLY A 152 25.77 12.53 4.84
CA GLY A 152 26.28 13.68 4.08
C GLY A 152 25.39 14.12 2.90
N VAL A 153 24.16 13.60 2.80
CA VAL A 153 23.26 13.88 1.68
C VAL A 153 21.86 14.25 2.17
N LEU A 154 21.26 15.28 1.56
CA LEU A 154 19.84 15.60 1.72
C LEU A 154 19.02 14.71 0.77
N LEU A 155 18.57 13.54 1.28
CA LEU A 155 17.89 12.54 0.44
C LEU A 155 16.65 13.07 -0.24
N TYR A 156 15.85 13.90 0.45
CA TYR A 156 14.66 14.51 -0.15
C TYR A 156 15.00 15.42 -1.33
N LYS A 157 16.09 16.23 -1.25
CA LYS A 157 16.51 17.06 -2.39
C LYS A 157 16.91 16.18 -3.58
N ARG A 158 17.67 15.11 -3.32
CA ARG A 158 18.00 14.13 -4.38
C ARG A 158 16.74 13.51 -4.99
N ALA A 159 15.80 13.07 -4.17
CA ALA A 159 14.56 12.42 -4.64
C ALA A 159 13.65 13.39 -5.42
N PHE A 160 13.56 14.64 -4.96
CA PHE A 160 12.64 15.63 -5.52
C PHE A 160 13.23 16.41 -6.71
N SER A 161 14.54 16.25 -7.01
CA SER A 161 15.22 16.93 -8.13
C SER A 161 15.45 16.01 -9.34
N THR A 162 14.89 14.80 -9.37
CA THR A 162 14.99 13.86 -10.49
C THR A 162 13.63 13.28 -10.88
N ASP A 163 13.46 12.95 -12.14
CA ASP A 163 12.28 12.22 -12.64
C ASP A 163 12.37 10.70 -12.41
N GLU A 164 13.55 10.19 -12.04
CA GLU A 164 13.75 8.80 -11.69
C GLU A 164 13.09 8.44 -10.36
N ILE A 165 12.54 7.23 -10.25
CA ILE A 165 12.03 6.68 -9.00
C ILE A 165 13.23 6.16 -8.18
N VAL A 166 13.44 6.76 -7.00
CA VAL A 166 14.54 6.40 -6.12
C VAL A 166 14.12 5.55 -4.91
N THR A 167 12.82 5.25 -4.77
CA THR A 167 12.24 4.46 -3.67
C THR A 167 12.56 5.04 -2.29
N PHE A 168 12.41 6.38 -2.15
CA PHE A 168 12.68 7.09 -0.91
C PHE A 168 11.69 6.70 0.20
N ASP A 169 10.49 6.25 -0.15
CA ASP A 169 9.38 5.93 0.74
C ASP A 169 9.45 4.52 1.36
N GLU A 170 10.28 3.62 0.84
CA GLU A 170 10.24 2.22 1.23
C GLU A 170 11.62 1.55 1.37
N GLU A 171 11.65 0.49 2.17
CA GLU A 171 12.80 -0.39 2.33
C GLU A 171 12.87 -1.37 1.16
N TRP A 172 13.48 -0.97 0.03
CA TRP A 172 13.49 -1.80 -1.18
C TRP A 172 14.87 -2.02 -1.79
N ARG A 173 15.54 -0.97 -2.28
CA ARG A 173 16.78 -1.11 -3.08
C ARG A 173 18.04 -1.00 -2.26
N ASP A 174 18.23 0.14 -1.64
CA ASP A 174 19.41 0.50 -0.89
C ASP A 174 19.04 1.11 0.48
N GLU A 175 20.03 1.59 1.20
CA GLU A 175 19.83 2.19 2.52
C GLU A 175 19.46 3.68 2.45
N ASN A 176 19.32 4.27 1.25
CA ASN A 176 19.00 5.68 1.09
C ASN A 176 17.48 5.90 1.04
N ASN A 177 16.79 5.54 2.11
CA ASN A 177 15.36 5.65 2.24
C ASN A 177 14.94 6.20 3.61
N ILE A 178 13.69 6.61 3.74
CA ILE A 178 13.16 7.20 4.96
C ILE A 178 13.26 6.27 6.18
N ASN A 179 13.16 4.95 5.97
CA ASN A 179 13.21 3.98 7.07
C ASN A 179 14.61 3.97 7.72
N GLN A 180 15.66 3.96 6.91
CA GLN A 180 17.04 4.00 7.39
C GLN A 180 17.37 5.35 8.03
N MET A 181 16.80 6.46 7.57
CA MET A 181 16.92 7.76 8.24
C MET A 181 16.36 7.70 9.67
N PHE A 182 15.17 7.13 9.87
CA PHE A 182 14.58 6.98 11.20
C PHE A 182 15.46 6.14 12.12
N LEU A 183 15.93 4.98 11.65
CA LEU A 183 16.79 4.10 12.43
C LEU A 183 18.12 4.78 12.80
N ASN A 184 18.78 5.45 11.86
CA ASN A 184 20.04 6.15 12.07
C ASN A 184 19.91 7.30 13.08
N MET A 185 18.75 7.97 13.11
CA MET A 185 18.45 9.04 14.05
C MET A 185 17.90 8.55 15.40
N GLY A 186 17.99 7.24 15.67
CA GLY A 186 17.60 6.64 16.95
C GLY A 186 16.09 6.67 17.22
N LYS A 187 15.26 6.76 16.17
CA LYS A 187 13.81 6.70 16.31
C LYS A 187 13.32 5.26 16.40
N ASN A 188 12.21 5.06 17.12
CA ASN A 188 11.62 3.75 17.27
C ASN A 188 10.81 3.39 16.01
N VAL A 189 11.24 2.35 15.29
CA VAL A 189 10.59 1.88 14.04
C VAL A 189 10.08 0.46 14.22
N PHE A 190 8.80 0.24 13.97
CA PHE A 190 8.19 -1.09 13.92
C PHE A 190 8.15 -1.59 12.47
N MET A 191 8.91 -2.65 12.17
CA MET A 191 9.14 -3.12 10.79
C MET A 191 8.49 -4.46 10.45
N ALA A 192 7.68 -5.05 11.35
CA ALA A 192 7.01 -6.31 11.03
C ALA A 192 6.06 -6.17 9.84
N ASP A 193 6.05 -7.16 8.96
CA ASP A 193 5.19 -7.19 7.77
C ASP A 193 4.01 -8.13 8.01
N TYR A 194 2.84 -7.56 8.22
CA TYR A 194 1.56 -8.27 8.38
C TYR A 194 0.72 -8.29 7.11
N SER A 195 1.23 -7.78 5.99
CA SER A 195 0.49 -7.70 4.73
C SER A 195 0.44 -9.03 3.99
N MET A 196 -0.61 -9.23 3.22
CA MET A 196 -0.60 -10.16 2.11
C MET A 196 -0.13 -9.42 0.86
N ASN A 197 1.17 -9.35 0.66
CA ASN A 197 1.79 -8.73 -0.52
C ASN A 197 2.25 -9.82 -1.51
N PRO A 198 1.55 -10.04 -2.62
CA PRO A 198 1.93 -11.08 -3.59
C PRO A 198 3.14 -10.64 -4.41
N SER A 199 4.10 -11.52 -4.58
CA SER A 199 5.26 -11.30 -5.44
C SER A 199 4.84 -10.97 -6.87
N ILE A 200 5.42 -9.90 -7.41
CA ILE A 200 5.20 -9.45 -8.80
C ILE A 200 5.77 -10.40 -9.86
N SER A 201 6.58 -11.35 -9.46
CA SER A 201 7.24 -12.31 -10.34
C SER A 201 6.35 -13.49 -10.75
N TYR A 202 5.19 -13.65 -10.10
CA TYR A 202 4.29 -14.79 -10.29
C TYR A 202 2.88 -14.34 -10.69
N ASN A 203 2.20 -15.19 -11.46
CA ASN A 203 0.78 -14.98 -11.77
C ASN A 203 -0.12 -15.32 -10.58
N ASP A 204 0.26 -16.31 -9.77
CA ASP A 204 -0.43 -16.68 -8.54
C ASP A 204 -0.13 -15.72 -7.40
N PHE A 205 -0.91 -15.80 -6.34
CA PHE A 205 -0.63 -15.12 -5.09
C PHE A 205 0.40 -15.92 -4.27
N ILE A 206 1.67 -15.58 -4.45
CA ILE A 206 2.78 -16.09 -3.64
C ILE A 206 3.28 -14.90 -2.83
N ARG A 207 3.16 -14.96 -1.51
CA ARG A 207 3.53 -13.84 -0.64
C ARG A 207 5.03 -13.56 -0.74
N ILE A 208 5.37 -12.29 -0.85
CA ILE A 208 6.70 -11.75 -0.55
C ILE A 208 6.60 -10.99 0.77
N ARG A 209 7.45 -11.28 1.73
CA ARG A 209 7.43 -10.73 3.08
C ARG A 209 8.76 -10.04 3.38
N TYR A 210 8.68 -8.87 3.99
CA TYR A 210 9.85 -8.25 4.60
C TYR A 210 10.16 -8.94 5.93
N VAL A 211 11.39 -9.41 6.11
CA VAL A 211 11.88 -10.11 7.31
C VAL A 211 13.07 -9.42 7.96
N GLY A 212 13.50 -8.28 7.39
CA GLY A 212 14.71 -7.59 7.83
C GLY A 212 15.95 -7.98 7.03
N ARG A 213 16.87 -7.04 6.84
CA ARG A 213 18.10 -7.27 6.04
C ARG A 213 19.01 -8.33 6.64
N ILE A 214 19.06 -8.43 7.97
CA ILE A 214 19.91 -9.39 8.70
C ILE A 214 19.32 -10.80 8.63
N GLU A 215 17.99 -10.92 8.70
CA GLU A 215 17.30 -12.22 8.73
C GLU A 215 17.03 -12.79 7.32
N SER A 216 17.11 -11.94 6.30
CA SER A 216 16.85 -12.34 4.93
C SER A 216 18.00 -13.08 4.27
N SER A 217 17.68 -13.97 3.34
CA SER A 217 18.64 -14.61 2.43
C SER A 217 19.22 -13.66 1.37
N ASN A 218 18.68 -12.43 1.25
CA ASN A 218 19.13 -11.43 0.29
C ASN A 218 19.36 -10.06 0.96
N SER A 219 20.12 -9.18 0.28
CA SER A 219 20.52 -7.88 0.81
C SER A 219 19.38 -6.87 0.99
N HIS A 220 18.20 -7.16 0.44
CA HIS A 220 17.05 -6.24 0.46
C HIS A 220 16.04 -6.55 1.59
N GLY A 221 16.24 -7.64 2.33
CA GLY A 221 15.39 -7.96 3.48
C GLY A 221 14.08 -8.69 3.14
N TYR A 222 13.92 -9.24 1.95
CA TYR A 222 12.69 -9.90 1.52
C TYR A 222 12.86 -11.39 1.30
N GLU A 223 11.82 -12.14 1.65
CA GLU A 223 11.69 -13.56 1.36
C GLU A 223 10.39 -13.86 0.62
N ILE A 224 10.46 -14.82 -0.31
CA ILE A 224 9.30 -15.30 -1.05
C ILE A 224 8.89 -16.63 -0.44
N GLU A 225 7.63 -16.72 0.02
CA GLU A 225 7.08 -17.96 0.57
C GLU A 225 7.04 -19.08 -0.47
N GLN A 226 7.09 -20.33 -0.01
CA GLN A 226 6.87 -21.47 -0.87
C GLN A 226 5.44 -21.47 -1.44
N ARG A 227 5.31 -21.86 -2.72
CA ARG A 227 4.01 -21.96 -3.39
C ARG A 227 3.15 -23.00 -2.70
N LYS A 228 1.94 -22.62 -2.30
CA LYS A 228 0.89 -23.51 -1.78
C LYS A 228 -0.47 -23.17 -2.38
N LYS A 229 -1.36 -24.18 -2.48
CA LYS A 229 -2.76 -23.93 -2.82
C LYS A 229 -3.40 -23.19 -1.65
N ALA A 230 -3.86 -21.98 -1.87
CA ALA A 230 -4.47 -21.14 -0.86
C ALA A 230 -5.72 -20.45 -1.41
N LEU A 231 -6.71 -20.27 -0.55
CA LEU A 231 -7.91 -19.46 -0.77
C LEU A 231 -7.74 -18.16 0.01
N TYR A 232 -7.91 -17.03 -0.65
CA TYR A 232 -7.95 -15.73 0.00
C TYR A 232 -9.38 -15.21 0.02
N THR A 233 -9.80 -14.70 1.16
CA THR A 233 -11.12 -14.14 1.37
C THR A 233 -11.06 -12.78 2.04
N TRP A 234 -12.09 -11.99 1.83
CA TRP A 234 -12.43 -10.86 2.67
C TRP A 234 -13.75 -11.19 3.36
N GLU A 235 -13.78 -11.09 4.70
CA GLU A 235 -14.91 -11.51 5.53
C GLU A 235 -15.16 -10.42 6.59
N SER A 236 -16.19 -9.59 6.40
CA SER A 236 -16.63 -8.55 7.36
C SER A 236 -15.49 -7.70 7.95
N GLY A 237 -14.61 -7.19 7.08
CA GLY A 237 -13.47 -6.36 7.50
C GLY A 237 -12.19 -7.12 7.80
N HIS A 238 -12.13 -8.41 7.52
CA HIS A 238 -10.95 -9.23 7.74
C HIS A 238 -10.43 -9.82 6.43
N VAL A 239 -9.13 -9.86 6.24
CA VAL A 239 -8.46 -10.54 5.13
C VAL A 239 -7.87 -11.85 5.62
N TYR A 240 -8.32 -12.95 5.06
CA TYR A 240 -7.86 -14.28 5.46
C TYR A 240 -7.23 -15.06 4.31
N ARG A 241 -6.31 -15.95 4.67
CA ARG A 241 -5.77 -17.02 3.83
C ARG A 241 -6.12 -18.36 4.45
N TYR A 242 -6.76 -19.23 3.68
CA TYR A 242 -7.03 -20.62 4.04
C TYR A 242 -6.14 -21.54 3.23
N PHE A 243 -5.56 -22.56 3.85
CA PHE A 243 -4.76 -23.59 3.18
C PHE A 243 -4.74 -24.87 4.02
N LEU A 244 -4.49 -26.02 3.35
CA LEU A 244 -4.38 -27.30 4.01
C LEU A 244 -2.91 -27.64 4.29
N GLU A 245 -2.63 -28.11 5.50
CA GLU A 245 -1.41 -28.85 5.86
C GLU A 245 -1.80 -30.28 6.22
N GLY A 246 -1.51 -31.20 5.31
CA GLY A 246 -2.09 -32.53 5.36
C GLY A 246 -3.62 -32.48 5.22
N ARG A 247 -4.36 -32.84 6.27
CA ARG A 247 -5.83 -32.76 6.30
C ARG A 247 -6.35 -31.62 7.15
N LYS A 248 -5.48 -30.89 7.84
CA LYS A 248 -5.87 -29.78 8.74
C LYS A 248 -6.00 -28.49 7.95
N LEU A 249 -7.15 -27.83 8.06
CA LEU A 249 -7.35 -26.48 7.51
C LEU A 249 -6.73 -25.45 8.46
N ASN A 250 -5.82 -24.66 7.93
CA ASN A 250 -5.23 -23.51 8.60
C ASN A 250 -5.88 -22.22 8.08
N LYS A 251 -6.03 -21.24 8.98
CA LYS A 251 -6.54 -19.90 8.69
C LYS A 251 -5.53 -18.87 9.21
N GLU A 252 -5.06 -18.01 8.34
CA GLU A 252 -4.17 -16.86 8.67
C GLU A 252 -4.86 -15.56 8.35
N GLU A 253 -4.63 -14.54 9.17
CA GLU A 253 -5.17 -13.20 8.97
C GLU A 253 -4.08 -12.23 8.55
N PHE A 254 -4.45 -11.23 7.73
CA PHE A 254 -3.55 -10.18 7.26
C PHE A 254 -4.17 -8.81 7.51
N ILE A 255 -3.32 -7.83 7.80
CA ILE A 255 -3.75 -6.45 7.99
C ILE A 255 -4.41 -5.84 6.74
N TYR A 256 -3.95 -6.24 5.56
CA TYR A 256 -4.55 -5.96 4.24
C TYR A 256 -3.99 -6.89 3.18
N MET A 257 -4.67 -6.94 2.04
CA MET A 257 -4.16 -7.56 0.81
C MET A 257 -3.80 -6.51 -0.21
N HIS A 258 -2.55 -6.49 -0.66
CA HIS A 258 -2.06 -5.63 -1.73
C HIS A 258 -2.24 -6.32 -3.08
N LEU A 259 -2.88 -5.67 -4.03
CA LEU A 259 -3.16 -6.26 -5.36
C LEU A 259 -2.07 -5.91 -6.36
N GLN A 260 -1.26 -4.92 -6.01
CA GLN A 260 -0.23 -4.35 -6.87
C GLN A 260 -0.83 -3.90 -8.21
N THR A 261 -0.12 -4.01 -9.30
CA THR A 261 -0.57 -3.61 -10.64
C THR A 261 -1.50 -4.63 -11.31
N ARG A 262 -2.12 -5.55 -10.56
CA ARG A 262 -3.01 -6.58 -11.13
C ARG A 262 -4.30 -5.98 -11.65
N LYS A 263 -4.64 -6.31 -12.89
CA LYS A 263 -5.94 -5.98 -13.47
C LYS A 263 -6.98 -7.00 -13.00
N MET A 264 -7.69 -6.67 -11.95
CA MET A 264 -8.70 -7.53 -11.35
C MET A 264 -10.01 -7.41 -12.11
N LYS A 265 -10.64 -8.53 -12.44
CA LYS A 265 -12.03 -8.59 -12.85
C LYS A 265 -12.91 -8.63 -11.59
N MET A 266 -14.09 -8.04 -11.65
CA MET A 266 -14.99 -7.98 -10.52
C MET A 266 -16.36 -8.51 -10.88
N ASP A 267 -16.86 -9.49 -10.15
CA ASP A 267 -18.28 -9.81 -10.12
C ASP A 267 -18.98 -8.73 -9.29
N LYS A 268 -19.88 -7.97 -9.88
CA LYS A 268 -20.53 -6.83 -9.22
C LYS A 268 -21.29 -7.21 -7.94
N ARG A 269 -21.68 -8.47 -7.76
CA ARG A 269 -22.32 -8.95 -6.54
C ARG A 269 -21.45 -8.78 -5.29
N VAL A 270 -20.11 -8.84 -5.44
CA VAL A 270 -19.18 -8.68 -4.28
C VAL A 270 -19.26 -7.29 -3.64
N LEU A 271 -19.79 -6.28 -4.35
CA LEU A 271 -19.93 -4.92 -3.80
C LEU A 271 -20.91 -4.83 -2.62
N THR A 272 -21.84 -5.79 -2.52
CA THR A 272 -22.87 -5.83 -1.48
C THR A 272 -22.75 -7.02 -0.55
N LEU A 273 -21.67 -7.81 -0.68
CA LEU A 273 -21.44 -8.99 0.15
C LEU A 273 -20.47 -8.66 1.30
N ASP A 274 -20.78 -9.19 2.47
CA ASP A 274 -19.89 -9.12 3.65
C ASP A 274 -18.77 -10.18 3.62
N HIS A 275 -18.84 -11.10 2.66
CA HIS A 275 -17.80 -12.11 2.43
C HIS A 275 -17.68 -12.44 0.94
N PHE A 276 -16.44 -12.49 0.47
CA PHE A 276 -16.12 -12.87 -0.91
C PHE A 276 -14.70 -13.42 -0.99
N LYS A 277 -14.40 -14.13 -2.07
CA LYS A 277 -13.06 -14.62 -2.35
C LYS A 277 -12.29 -13.74 -3.32
N ILE A 278 -10.97 -13.72 -3.14
CA ILE A 278 -10.01 -13.01 -3.96
C ILE A 278 -9.10 -14.05 -4.62
N ILE A 279 -9.17 -14.16 -5.93
CA ILE A 279 -8.26 -15.01 -6.72
C ILE A 279 -7.35 -14.12 -7.59
N PRO A 280 -6.26 -14.63 -8.16
CA PRO A 280 -5.22 -13.80 -8.79
C PRO A 280 -5.67 -12.81 -9.86
N ASP A 281 -6.84 -13.00 -10.47
CA ASP A 281 -7.38 -12.15 -11.51
C ASP A 281 -8.82 -11.62 -11.24
N LYS A 282 -9.45 -12.00 -10.10
CA LYS A 282 -10.87 -11.69 -9.86
C LYS A 282 -11.27 -11.58 -8.39
N PHE A 283 -12.33 -10.79 -8.19
CA PHE A 283 -13.18 -10.84 -6.99
C PHE A 283 -14.46 -11.61 -7.31
N LEU A 284 -14.79 -12.62 -6.52
CA LEU A 284 -15.94 -13.51 -6.76
C LEU A 284 -16.68 -13.78 -5.45
N PRO A 285 -18.03 -13.99 -5.49
CA PRO A 285 -18.72 -14.55 -4.35
C PRO A 285 -18.08 -15.88 -3.92
N LEU A 286 -18.08 -16.13 -2.61
CA LEU A 286 -17.66 -17.42 -2.07
C LEU A 286 -18.79 -18.44 -2.31
N GLU A 287 -18.44 -19.65 -2.77
CA GLU A 287 -19.42 -20.68 -3.12
C GLU A 287 -20.04 -21.39 -1.90
N VAL A 288 -19.45 -21.18 -0.73
CA VAL A 288 -19.82 -21.83 0.53
C VAL A 288 -20.03 -20.78 1.61
N GLU A 289 -20.91 -21.07 2.55
CA GLU A 289 -21.13 -20.19 3.71
C GLU A 289 -19.92 -20.14 4.66
N LYS A 290 -19.28 -21.31 4.86
CA LYS A 290 -18.09 -21.45 5.70
C LYS A 290 -17.07 -22.39 5.07
N VAL A 291 -15.82 -21.99 5.04
CA VAL A 291 -14.70 -22.82 4.57
C VAL A 291 -14.39 -23.89 5.62
N SER A 292 -14.29 -25.16 5.18
CA SER A 292 -13.97 -26.33 6.02
C SER A 292 -13.00 -27.25 5.31
N GLU A 293 -12.47 -28.24 6.03
CA GLU A 293 -11.62 -29.28 5.46
C GLU A 293 -12.32 -30.03 4.32
N ASP A 294 -13.60 -30.33 4.49
CA ASP A 294 -14.39 -31.14 3.54
C ASP A 294 -14.68 -30.40 2.21
N ASN A 295 -14.87 -29.07 2.28
CA ASN A 295 -15.27 -28.29 1.10
C ASN A 295 -14.13 -27.51 0.45
N PHE A 296 -12.95 -27.35 1.11
CA PHE A 296 -11.84 -26.56 0.61
C PHE A 296 -11.40 -26.94 -0.80
N HIS A 297 -11.38 -28.25 -1.11
CA HIS A 297 -10.97 -28.74 -2.42
C HIS A 297 -11.93 -28.38 -3.55
N GLN A 298 -13.19 -28.12 -3.23
CA GLN A 298 -14.25 -27.78 -4.17
C GLN A 298 -14.25 -26.28 -4.52
N ILE A 299 -13.61 -25.43 -3.67
CA ILE A 299 -13.58 -24.00 -3.87
C ILE A 299 -12.50 -23.65 -4.92
N LYS A 300 -12.90 -22.89 -5.93
CA LYS A 300 -11.96 -22.40 -6.93
C LYS A 300 -11.04 -21.32 -6.32
N THR A 301 -9.74 -21.59 -6.29
CA THR A 301 -8.70 -20.72 -5.73
C THR A 301 -7.77 -20.08 -6.78
N SER A 302 -7.88 -20.46 -8.05
CA SER A 302 -7.00 -19.99 -9.13
C SER A 302 -7.80 -19.42 -10.30
N GLY A 303 -7.16 -18.59 -11.10
CA GLY A 303 -7.68 -18.00 -12.32
C GLY A 303 -6.60 -17.87 -13.40
N LEU A 304 -7.01 -17.47 -14.60
CA LEU A 304 -6.09 -17.15 -15.69
C LEU A 304 -5.60 -15.72 -15.51
N CYS A 305 -4.49 -15.55 -14.80
CA CYS A 305 -3.84 -14.27 -14.62
C CYS A 305 -2.54 -14.22 -15.44
N PHE A 306 -2.45 -13.24 -16.33
CA PHE A 306 -1.26 -12.99 -17.15
C PHE A 306 -0.47 -11.78 -16.65
N HIS A 307 -0.46 -11.53 -15.36
CA HIS A 307 0.17 -10.38 -14.74
C HIS A 307 1.67 -10.25 -15.10
N VAL A 308 2.43 -11.33 -15.01
CA VAL A 308 3.87 -11.34 -15.36
C VAL A 308 4.07 -11.03 -16.84
N GLN A 309 3.27 -11.63 -17.72
CA GLN A 309 3.33 -11.38 -19.15
C GLN A 309 2.96 -9.94 -19.49
N ALA A 310 1.90 -9.41 -18.88
CA ALA A 310 1.49 -8.02 -19.08
C ALA A 310 2.61 -7.03 -18.66
N ARG A 311 3.27 -7.26 -17.53
CA ARG A 311 4.41 -6.45 -17.08
C ARG A 311 5.60 -6.52 -18.03
N ARG A 312 5.94 -7.71 -18.54
CA ARG A 312 7.02 -7.90 -19.54
C ARG A 312 6.70 -7.10 -20.81
N TRP A 313 5.46 -7.15 -21.29
CA TRP A 313 5.01 -6.37 -22.44
C TRP A 313 5.08 -4.86 -22.20
N GLN A 314 4.66 -4.37 -21.01
CA GLN A 314 4.76 -2.95 -20.65
C GLN A 314 6.22 -2.49 -20.61
N SER A 315 7.11 -3.29 -20.01
CA SER A 315 8.54 -2.99 -19.95
C SER A 315 9.16 -2.94 -21.36
N LEU A 316 8.79 -3.87 -22.24
CA LEU A 316 9.25 -3.87 -23.63
C LEU A 316 8.75 -2.62 -24.39
N LYS A 317 7.48 -2.29 -24.25
CA LYS A 317 6.91 -1.06 -24.86
C LYS A 317 7.64 0.20 -24.41
N LYS A 318 7.96 0.33 -23.09
CA LYS A 318 8.75 1.47 -22.58
C LYS A 318 10.15 1.53 -23.20
N LYS A 319 10.84 0.39 -23.32
CA LYS A 319 12.16 0.32 -23.97
C LYS A 319 12.09 0.73 -25.44
N ILE A 320 11.09 0.25 -26.19
CA ILE A 320 10.89 0.60 -27.60
C ILE A 320 10.62 2.11 -27.75
N LYS A 321 9.73 2.70 -26.92
CA LYS A 321 9.47 4.14 -26.96
C LYS A 321 10.76 4.94 -26.70
N LYS A 322 11.56 4.56 -25.70
CA LYS A 322 12.85 5.21 -25.41
C LYS A 322 13.84 5.11 -26.59
N MET A 323 13.88 3.98 -27.30
CA MET A 323 14.74 3.80 -28.47
C MET A 323 14.26 4.59 -29.70
N LEU A 324 12.94 4.83 -29.81
CA LEU A 324 12.36 5.59 -30.92
C LEU A 324 12.32 7.11 -30.65
N GLY A 325 12.93 7.60 -29.56
CA GLY A 325 12.99 9.03 -29.22
C GLY A 325 11.65 9.64 -28.81
N HIS A 326 10.64 8.84 -28.50
CA HIS A 326 9.36 9.26 -27.93
C HIS A 326 9.42 9.07 -26.40
N ALA A 327 10.03 10.05 -25.72
CA ALA A 327 9.98 10.15 -24.27
C ALA A 327 8.68 10.82 -23.82
#